data_2c2e58219eeac2e9475d05692ef4ae68
#
_entry.id   2c2e58219eeac2e9475d05692ef4ae68
#
_cell.length_a   1.000
_cell.length_b   1.000
_cell.length_c   1.000
_cell.angle_alpha   90.00
_cell.angle_beta   90.00
_cell.angle_gamma   90.00
#
_symmetry.space_group_name_H-M   'P 1'
#
loop_
_entity.id
_entity.type
_entity.pdbx_description
1 polymer ?
#
loop_
_entity_poly.entity_id
_entity_poly.type
_entity_poly.pdbx_seq_one_letter_code
_entity_poly.pdbx_strand_id
1 'polypeptide(L)'
;MRDMLIDSLNQEARISLRIKDISATKMDEIMLDLVPKISSIFDLEKYEIIITGTTKVLLTGAKFLLQNLFISLFLVIILISIFMAWMFSSYKMVFISLIPNIIPLLLTGAIMGIFGIALKPSTILVFSIAFGISVDDTIHYLAKYRQELISTKGSIKESVFAALQETGVSMLYTSVVLFFGFFIFIASDFGGTVALGLLVSITLLIAMLSNLLLLPALLLTYEKTLTKSLSLIHI
;
A
#
# COMPACT_ATOMS: atom_id res chain seq x y z
N MET A 1 25.76 11.26 -37.95
CA MET A 1 25.19 9.96 -37.50
C MET A 1 26.25 9.08 -36.82
N ARG A 2 27.48 9.00 -37.34
CA ARG A 2 28.58 8.24 -36.71
C ARG A 2 28.90 8.78 -35.28
N ASP A 3 29.00 10.08 -35.15
CA ASP A 3 29.34 10.78 -33.88
C ASP A 3 28.25 10.71 -32.80
N MET A 4 27.07 10.19 -33.09
CA MET A 4 25.98 9.90 -32.13
C MET A 4 26.01 8.50 -31.54
N LEU A 5 26.75 7.59 -32.17
CA LEU A 5 26.76 6.14 -31.89
C LEU A 5 28.14 5.64 -31.42
N ILE A 6 29.20 6.41 -31.63
CA ILE A 6 30.59 6.03 -31.30
C ILE A 6 31.22 7.22 -30.59
N ASP A 7 31.89 6.95 -29.46
CA ASP A 7 32.63 7.98 -28.73
C ASP A 7 33.82 8.54 -29.57
N SER A 8 34.23 9.76 -29.25
CA SER A 8 35.33 10.47 -29.89
C SER A 8 36.68 9.71 -29.83
N LEU A 9 36.85 8.86 -28.81
CA LEU A 9 38.04 8.01 -28.61
C LEU A 9 37.90 6.63 -29.24
N ASN A 10 36.75 6.33 -29.88
CA ASN A 10 36.39 5.01 -30.45
C ASN A 10 36.45 3.85 -29.42
N GLN A 11 36.24 4.14 -28.14
CA GLN A 11 36.26 3.16 -27.06
C GLN A 11 34.88 2.64 -26.72
N GLU A 12 33.81 3.43 -26.97
CA GLU A 12 32.43 3.08 -26.67
C GLU A 12 31.55 3.18 -27.92
N ALA A 13 30.68 2.20 -28.09
CA ALA A 13 29.67 2.20 -29.15
C ALA A 13 28.26 2.01 -28.56
N ARG A 14 27.31 2.82 -29.02
CA ARG A 14 25.90 2.76 -28.58
C ARG A 14 25.02 2.14 -29.67
N ILE A 15 24.34 1.06 -29.32
CA ILE A 15 23.28 0.44 -30.14
C ILE A 15 21.92 0.86 -29.56
N SER A 16 21.13 1.63 -30.33
CA SER A 16 19.80 2.08 -29.94
C SER A 16 18.73 1.19 -30.55
N LEU A 17 17.91 0.58 -29.67
CA LEU A 17 16.78 -0.23 -30.09
C LEU A 17 15.47 0.45 -29.63
N ARG A 18 14.47 0.51 -30.52
CA ARG A 18 13.12 0.96 -30.17
C ARG A 18 12.25 -0.25 -29.91
N ILE A 19 11.61 -0.27 -28.73
CA ILE A 19 10.73 -1.34 -28.28
C ILE A 19 9.32 -0.75 -28.18
N LYS A 20 8.28 -1.53 -28.53
CA LYS A 20 6.89 -1.17 -28.25
C LYS A 20 6.65 -1.13 -26.75
N ASP A 21 5.56 -0.49 -26.32
CA ASP A 21 5.12 -0.55 -24.93
C ASP A 21 4.77 -2.00 -24.58
N ILE A 22 5.51 -2.57 -23.64
CA ILE A 22 5.41 -3.97 -23.21
C ILE A 22 5.36 -4.05 -21.69
N SER A 23 4.80 -5.15 -21.17
CA SER A 23 4.80 -5.41 -19.72
C SER A 23 6.20 -5.76 -19.21
N ALA A 24 6.40 -5.59 -17.88
CA ALA A 24 7.66 -5.97 -17.22
C ALA A 24 8.00 -7.45 -17.39
N THR A 25 6.99 -8.33 -17.36
CA THR A 25 7.16 -9.78 -17.59
C THR A 25 7.69 -10.07 -18.99
N LYS A 26 7.13 -9.39 -20.00
CA LYS A 26 7.58 -9.57 -21.41
C LYS A 26 8.98 -9.03 -21.62
N MET A 27 9.37 -7.96 -20.92
CA MET A 27 10.74 -7.45 -20.94
C MET A 27 11.72 -8.46 -20.33
N ASP A 28 11.36 -9.09 -19.20
CA ASP A 28 12.19 -10.13 -18.58
C ASP A 28 12.42 -11.31 -19.57
N GLU A 29 11.37 -11.77 -20.26
CA GLU A 29 11.49 -12.82 -21.28
C GLU A 29 12.45 -12.41 -22.42
N ILE A 30 12.32 -11.19 -22.93
CA ILE A 30 13.22 -10.66 -23.97
C ILE A 30 14.66 -10.60 -23.47
N MET A 31 14.88 -10.16 -22.22
CA MET A 31 16.21 -10.10 -21.63
C MET A 31 16.84 -11.49 -21.46
N LEU A 32 16.06 -12.49 -21.04
CA LEU A 32 16.51 -13.87 -20.90
C LEU A 32 16.94 -14.47 -22.23
N ASP A 33 16.30 -14.09 -23.33
CA ASP A 33 16.68 -14.57 -24.70
C ASP A 33 17.82 -13.73 -25.29
N LEU A 34 17.85 -12.42 -25.06
CA LEU A 34 18.79 -11.49 -25.68
C LEU A 34 20.18 -11.56 -25.06
N VAL A 35 20.30 -11.64 -23.74
CA VAL A 35 21.59 -11.62 -23.03
C VAL A 35 22.51 -12.77 -23.48
N PRO A 36 22.05 -14.03 -23.54
CA PRO A 36 22.89 -15.12 -24.03
C PRO A 36 23.32 -14.95 -25.49
N LYS A 37 22.44 -14.41 -26.37
CA LYS A 37 22.76 -14.15 -27.77
C LYS A 37 23.84 -13.08 -27.90
N ILE A 38 23.75 -12.01 -27.12
CA ILE A 38 24.78 -10.97 -27.09
C ILE A 38 26.11 -11.56 -26.64
N SER A 39 26.11 -12.36 -25.57
CA SER A 39 27.34 -13.01 -25.05
C SER A 39 27.98 -14.00 -26.02
N SER A 40 27.19 -14.59 -26.94
CA SER A 40 27.71 -15.48 -27.98
C SER A 40 28.34 -14.73 -29.17
N ILE A 41 27.97 -13.46 -29.37
CA ILE A 41 28.46 -12.62 -30.48
C ILE A 41 29.69 -11.81 -30.06
N PHE A 42 29.68 -11.29 -28.86
CA PHE A 42 30.73 -10.41 -28.33
C PHE A 42 31.56 -11.16 -27.28
N ASP A 43 32.87 -11.02 -27.42
CA ASP A 43 33.85 -11.55 -26.47
C ASP A 43 33.83 -10.71 -25.18
N LEU A 44 33.26 -11.28 -24.10
CA LEU A 44 33.12 -10.60 -22.81
C LEU A 44 34.45 -10.34 -22.09
N GLU A 45 35.54 -10.96 -22.52
CA GLU A 45 36.89 -10.65 -22.02
C GLU A 45 37.43 -9.33 -22.59
N LYS A 46 36.93 -8.95 -23.79
CA LYS A 46 37.35 -7.73 -24.49
C LYS A 46 36.36 -6.59 -24.40
N TYR A 47 35.06 -6.87 -24.22
CA TYR A 47 34.00 -5.87 -24.28
C TYR A 47 33.11 -5.92 -23.04
N GLU A 48 32.95 -4.80 -22.39
CA GLU A 48 31.94 -4.62 -21.37
C GLU A 48 30.61 -4.23 -22.02
N ILE A 49 29.56 -5.02 -21.81
CA ILE A 49 28.25 -4.81 -22.42
C ILE A 49 27.25 -4.32 -21.40
N ILE A 50 26.84 -3.07 -21.53
CA ILE A 50 25.86 -2.43 -20.63
C ILE A 50 24.52 -2.30 -21.36
N ILE A 51 23.52 -3.11 -20.93
CA ILE A 51 22.16 -2.99 -21.43
C ILE A 51 21.41 -2.00 -20.54
N THR A 52 21.05 -0.85 -21.09
CA THR A 52 20.37 0.23 -20.38
C THR A 52 19.25 0.84 -21.23
N GLY A 53 18.61 1.86 -20.75
CA GLY A 53 17.57 2.62 -21.43
C GLY A 53 16.38 2.92 -20.55
N THR A 54 15.62 3.98 -20.88
CA THR A 54 14.49 4.47 -20.09
C THR A 54 13.46 3.37 -19.80
N THR A 55 13.14 2.56 -20.79
CA THR A 55 12.17 1.46 -20.63
C THR A 55 12.64 0.43 -19.60
N LYS A 56 13.91 -0.01 -19.68
CA LYS A 56 14.48 -0.98 -18.72
C LYS A 56 14.48 -0.40 -17.31
N VAL A 57 14.93 0.85 -17.15
CA VAL A 57 14.99 1.53 -15.84
C VAL A 57 13.59 1.66 -15.23
N LEU A 58 12.59 2.09 -16.00
CA LEU A 58 11.22 2.22 -15.53
C LEU A 58 10.60 0.87 -15.11
N LEU A 59 10.79 -0.18 -15.92
CA LEU A 59 10.25 -1.50 -15.62
C LEU A 59 10.94 -2.15 -14.42
N THR A 60 12.26 -2.05 -14.34
CA THR A 60 13.03 -2.54 -13.18
C THR A 60 12.67 -1.76 -11.92
N GLY A 61 12.54 -0.43 -12.02
CA GLY A 61 12.09 0.43 -10.93
C GLY A 61 10.69 0.07 -10.44
N ALA A 62 9.73 -0.15 -11.35
CA ALA A 62 8.39 -0.58 -10.99
C ALA A 62 8.37 -1.94 -10.25
N LYS A 63 9.17 -2.91 -10.71
CA LYS A 63 9.32 -4.21 -10.05
C LYS A 63 9.92 -4.09 -8.66
N PHE A 64 10.96 -3.28 -8.51
CA PHE A 64 11.57 -2.97 -7.20
C PHE A 64 10.56 -2.33 -6.24
N LEU A 65 9.79 -1.35 -6.71
CA LEU A 65 8.75 -0.71 -5.90
C LEU A 65 7.66 -1.69 -5.46
N LEU A 66 7.23 -2.61 -6.35
CA LEU A 66 6.27 -3.65 -5.99
C LEU A 66 6.81 -4.59 -4.91
N GLN A 67 8.04 -5.07 -5.05
CA GLN A 67 8.66 -5.92 -4.03
C GLN A 67 8.75 -5.22 -2.69
N ASN A 68 9.22 -3.97 -2.68
CA ASN A 68 9.30 -3.17 -1.46
C ASN A 68 7.93 -2.85 -0.87
N LEU A 69 6.88 -2.67 -1.69
CA LEU A 69 5.51 -2.51 -1.20
C LEU A 69 5.09 -3.71 -0.36
N PHE A 70 5.24 -4.93 -0.88
CA PHE A 70 4.85 -6.14 -0.14
C PHE A 70 5.66 -6.31 1.14
N ILE A 71 6.97 -6.05 1.08
CA ILE A 71 7.85 -6.13 2.26
C ILE A 71 7.42 -5.09 3.30
N SER A 72 7.18 -3.84 2.88
CA SER A 72 6.76 -2.77 3.80
C SER A 72 5.38 -3.01 4.40
N LEU A 73 4.40 -3.46 3.61
CA LEU A 73 3.08 -3.81 4.13
C LEU A 73 3.16 -4.95 5.15
N PHE A 74 3.94 -5.99 4.87
CA PHE A 74 4.16 -7.10 5.80
C PHE A 74 4.80 -6.63 7.11
N LEU A 75 5.84 -5.80 7.02
CA LEU A 75 6.52 -5.23 8.17
C LEU A 75 5.58 -4.37 9.02
N VAL A 76 4.77 -3.52 8.40
CA VAL A 76 3.79 -2.68 9.11
C VAL A 76 2.70 -3.54 9.77
N ILE A 77 2.21 -4.59 9.10
CA ILE A 77 1.24 -5.54 9.68
C ILE A 77 1.81 -6.20 10.93
N ILE A 78 3.08 -6.63 10.89
CA ILE A 78 3.77 -7.19 12.07
C ILE A 78 3.86 -6.17 13.19
N LEU A 79 4.30 -4.94 12.87
CA LEU A 79 4.46 -3.87 13.87
C LEU A 79 3.14 -3.53 14.56
N ILE A 80 2.05 -3.38 13.79
CA ILE A 80 0.71 -3.14 14.32
C ILE A 80 0.25 -4.33 15.17
N SER A 81 0.50 -5.55 14.70
CA SER A 81 0.14 -6.77 15.43
C SER A 81 0.82 -6.84 16.79
N ILE A 82 2.11 -6.51 16.86
CA ILE A 82 2.86 -6.43 18.11
C ILE A 82 2.31 -5.34 19.03
N PHE A 83 2.06 -4.14 18.48
CA PHE A 83 1.51 -3.02 19.24
C PHE A 83 0.13 -3.35 19.82
N MET A 84 -0.77 -3.92 19.00
CA MET A 84 -2.10 -4.32 19.44
C MET A 84 -2.08 -5.47 20.45
N ALA A 85 -1.20 -6.46 20.24
CA ALA A 85 -1.01 -7.53 21.20
C ALA A 85 -0.49 -7.02 22.56
N TRP A 86 0.43 -6.07 22.54
CA TRP A 86 0.93 -5.39 23.76
C TRP A 86 -0.14 -4.56 24.44
N MET A 87 -0.92 -3.78 23.66
CA MET A 87 -1.95 -2.89 24.20
C MET A 87 -3.12 -3.65 24.82
N PHE A 88 -3.57 -4.75 24.21
CA PHE A 88 -4.76 -5.50 24.64
C PHE A 88 -4.45 -6.87 25.25
N SER A 89 -3.19 -7.31 25.22
CA SER A 89 -2.76 -8.66 25.66
C SER A 89 -3.63 -9.78 25.07
N SER A 90 -4.14 -9.58 23.85
CA SER A 90 -5.11 -10.46 23.19
C SER A 90 -4.86 -10.54 21.68
N TYR A 91 -4.56 -11.75 21.20
CA TYR A 91 -4.39 -11.99 19.76
C TYR A 91 -5.69 -11.79 18.96
N LYS A 92 -6.86 -11.90 19.60
CA LYS A 92 -8.15 -11.63 18.94
C LYS A 92 -8.30 -10.16 18.59
N MET A 93 -7.84 -9.28 19.45
CA MET A 93 -7.81 -7.84 19.18
C MET A 93 -6.88 -7.50 18.02
N VAL A 94 -5.80 -8.25 17.81
CA VAL A 94 -4.94 -8.11 16.64
C VAL A 94 -5.73 -8.35 15.34
N PHE A 95 -6.49 -9.45 15.26
CA PHE A 95 -7.33 -9.73 14.09
C PHE A 95 -8.42 -8.67 13.88
N ILE A 96 -9.10 -8.26 14.95
CA ILE A 96 -10.13 -7.21 14.89
C ILE A 96 -9.55 -5.88 14.37
N SER A 97 -8.32 -5.54 14.75
CA SER A 97 -7.65 -4.32 14.29
C SER A 97 -7.14 -4.39 12.85
N LEU A 98 -6.79 -5.58 12.35
CA LEU A 98 -6.23 -5.74 11.00
C LEU A 98 -7.31 -5.79 9.91
N ILE A 99 -8.45 -6.43 10.19
CA ILE A 99 -9.52 -6.62 9.19
C ILE A 99 -9.98 -5.30 8.56
N PRO A 100 -10.33 -4.25 9.32
CA PRO A 100 -10.78 -2.97 8.75
C PRO A 100 -9.73 -2.29 7.86
N ASN A 101 -8.44 -2.56 8.08
CA ASN A 101 -7.34 -1.98 7.32
C ASN A 101 -7.02 -2.76 6.03
N ILE A 102 -7.22 -4.08 6.04
CA ILE A 102 -6.95 -4.92 4.87
C ILE A 102 -8.06 -4.80 3.82
N ILE A 103 -9.33 -4.68 4.24
CA ILE A 103 -10.48 -4.61 3.32
C ILE A 103 -10.38 -3.45 2.32
N PRO A 104 -10.06 -2.20 2.70
CA PRO A 104 -9.89 -1.10 1.74
C PRO A 104 -8.83 -1.40 0.68
N LEU A 105 -7.71 -2.01 1.06
CA LEU A 105 -6.64 -2.37 0.13
C LEU A 105 -7.09 -3.44 -0.87
N LEU A 106 -7.78 -4.47 -0.41
CA LEU A 106 -8.32 -5.52 -1.28
C LEU A 106 -9.34 -4.95 -2.26
N LEU A 107 -10.24 -4.08 -1.80
CA LEU A 107 -11.23 -3.42 -2.66
C LEU A 107 -10.55 -2.49 -3.68
N THR A 108 -9.51 -1.78 -3.29
CA THR A 108 -8.72 -0.95 -4.22
C THR A 108 -8.04 -1.80 -5.29
N GLY A 109 -7.43 -2.92 -4.89
CA GLY A 109 -6.87 -3.89 -5.84
C GLY A 109 -7.92 -4.46 -6.80
N ALA A 110 -9.12 -4.77 -6.29
CA ALA A 110 -10.25 -5.24 -7.10
C ALA A 110 -10.72 -4.16 -8.09
N ILE A 111 -10.85 -2.90 -7.65
CA ILE A 111 -11.20 -1.76 -8.52
C ILE A 111 -10.16 -1.63 -9.64
N MET A 112 -8.86 -1.66 -9.30
CA MET A 112 -7.80 -1.59 -10.30
C MET A 112 -7.90 -2.74 -11.32
N GLY A 113 -8.18 -3.96 -10.85
CA GLY A 113 -8.35 -5.12 -11.73
C GLY A 113 -9.56 -4.99 -12.66
N ILE A 114 -10.72 -4.55 -12.15
CA ILE A 114 -11.95 -4.39 -12.93
C ILE A 114 -11.79 -3.28 -14.01
N PHE A 115 -11.16 -2.17 -13.66
CA PHE A 115 -10.96 -1.04 -14.59
C PHE A 115 -9.68 -1.15 -15.43
N GLY A 116 -8.92 -2.23 -15.29
CA GLY A 116 -7.68 -2.44 -16.04
C GLY A 116 -6.58 -1.42 -15.72
N ILE A 117 -6.58 -0.87 -14.50
CA ILE A 117 -5.57 0.12 -14.07
C ILE A 117 -4.27 -0.62 -13.75
N ALA A 118 -3.24 -0.38 -14.56
CA ALA A 118 -1.95 -1.05 -14.39
C ALA A 118 -1.23 -0.61 -13.09
N LEU A 119 -0.50 -1.55 -12.51
CA LEU A 119 0.41 -1.28 -11.39
C LEU A 119 1.64 -0.52 -11.90
N LYS A 120 1.62 0.79 -11.73
CA LYS A 120 2.70 1.74 -12.03
C LYS A 120 3.24 2.34 -10.73
N PRO A 121 4.41 2.98 -10.73
CA PRO A 121 4.94 3.62 -9.50
C PRO A 121 3.92 4.51 -8.78
N SER A 122 3.14 5.30 -9.51
CA SER A 122 2.10 6.16 -8.95
C SER A 122 0.95 5.37 -8.29
N THR A 123 0.47 4.28 -8.92
CA THR A 123 -0.63 3.47 -8.37
C THR A 123 -0.18 2.55 -7.24
N ILE A 124 1.10 2.17 -7.18
CA ILE A 124 1.68 1.43 -6.06
C ILE A 124 1.65 2.26 -4.77
N LEU A 125 1.93 3.57 -4.87
CA LEU A 125 1.89 4.48 -3.73
C LEU A 125 0.50 4.56 -3.06
N VAL A 126 -0.59 4.31 -3.81
CA VAL A 126 -1.96 4.29 -3.27
C VAL A 126 -2.06 3.36 -2.07
N PHE A 127 -1.51 2.14 -2.19
CA PHE A 127 -1.58 1.14 -1.13
C PHE A 127 -0.84 1.58 0.13
N SER A 128 0.35 2.16 -0.01
CA SER A 128 1.14 2.63 1.13
C SER A 128 0.49 3.82 1.84
N ILE A 129 -0.01 4.80 1.08
CA ILE A 129 -0.66 6.00 1.62
C ILE A 129 -1.96 5.62 2.33
N ALA A 130 -2.84 4.89 1.64
CA ALA A 130 -4.15 4.55 2.18
C ALA A 130 -4.05 3.61 3.39
N PHE A 131 -3.12 2.64 3.36
CA PHE A 131 -2.89 1.75 4.49
C PHE A 131 -2.38 2.52 5.71
N GLY A 132 -1.40 3.41 5.54
CA GLY A 132 -0.85 4.21 6.64
C GLY A 132 -1.92 5.05 7.33
N ILE A 133 -2.77 5.74 6.57
CA ILE A 133 -3.87 6.56 7.09
C ILE A 133 -4.94 5.70 7.77
N SER A 134 -5.34 4.58 7.15
CA SER A 134 -6.35 3.69 7.72
C SER A 134 -5.92 3.09 9.06
N VAL A 135 -4.63 2.72 9.16
CA VAL A 135 -4.04 2.19 10.39
C VAL A 135 -4.01 3.23 11.50
N ASP A 136 -3.66 4.47 11.18
CA ASP A 136 -3.64 5.58 12.15
C ASP A 136 -5.03 5.78 12.78
N ASP A 137 -6.07 5.84 11.95
CA ASP A 137 -7.47 5.90 12.41
C ASP A 137 -7.83 4.72 13.33
N THR A 138 -7.45 3.50 12.96
CA THR A 138 -7.70 2.30 13.75
C THR A 138 -7.01 2.36 15.13
N ILE A 139 -5.74 2.81 15.16
CA ILE A 139 -4.97 2.95 16.41
C ILE A 139 -5.62 3.96 17.33
N HIS A 140 -5.98 5.13 16.80
CA HIS A 140 -6.64 6.19 17.58
C HIS A 140 -7.98 5.71 18.16
N TYR A 141 -8.81 5.06 17.35
CA TYR A 141 -10.08 4.51 17.80
C TYR A 141 -9.90 3.46 18.91
N LEU A 142 -9.00 2.49 18.70
CA LEU A 142 -8.76 1.41 19.66
C LEU A 142 -8.08 1.90 20.94
N ALA A 143 -7.22 2.90 20.86
CA ALA A 143 -6.63 3.52 22.04
C ALA A 143 -7.72 4.20 22.91
N LYS A 144 -8.65 4.94 22.27
CA LYS A 144 -9.80 5.53 22.98
C LYS A 144 -10.73 4.46 23.52
N TYR A 145 -11.06 3.45 22.72
CA TYR A 145 -11.86 2.30 23.17
C TYR A 145 -11.29 1.67 24.44
N ARG A 146 -9.96 1.46 24.50
CA ARG A 146 -9.31 0.92 25.69
C ARG A 146 -9.46 1.85 26.89
N GLN A 147 -9.31 3.15 26.70
CA GLN A 147 -9.48 4.14 27.76
C GLN A 147 -10.93 4.10 28.32
N GLU A 148 -11.92 4.06 27.43
CA GLU A 148 -13.31 3.95 27.81
C GLU A 148 -13.65 2.61 28.48
N LEU A 149 -13.01 1.53 28.06
CA LEU A 149 -13.20 0.21 28.66
C LEU A 149 -12.79 0.19 30.15
N ILE A 150 -11.76 0.95 30.50
CA ILE A 150 -11.33 1.12 31.91
C ILE A 150 -12.36 1.96 32.67
N SER A 151 -12.85 3.06 32.08
CA SER A 151 -13.79 3.99 32.70
C SER A 151 -15.17 3.36 32.95
N THR A 152 -15.63 2.51 32.02
CA THR A 152 -16.93 1.81 32.06
C THR A 152 -16.87 0.46 32.81
N LYS A 153 -15.74 0.17 33.50
CA LYS A 153 -15.53 -1.09 34.23
C LYS A 153 -15.77 -2.35 33.39
N GLY A 154 -15.35 -2.30 32.12
CA GLY A 154 -15.40 -3.43 31.20
C GLY A 154 -16.68 -3.55 30.37
N SER A 155 -17.56 -2.57 30.35
CA SER A 155 -18.73 -2.55 29.47
C SER A 155 -18.32 -2.28 28.02
N ILE A 156 -18.20 -3.34 27.21
CA ILE A 156 -17.77 -3.26 25.81
C ILE A 156 -18.69 -2.34 24.99
N LYS A 157 -20.00 -2.53 25.13
CA LYS A 157 -20.99 -1.75 24.39
C LYS A 157 -20.87 -0.26 24.64
N GLU A 158 -20.82 0.15 25.92
CA GLU A 158 -20.69 1.56 26.28
C GLU A 158 -19.37 2.14 25.80
N SER A 159 -18.27 1.39 25.95
CA SER A 159 -16.93 1.80 25.51
C SER A 159 -16.82 1.98 24.01
N VAL A 160 -17.44 1.08 23.20
CA VAL A 160 -17.48 1.19 21.74
C VAL A 160 -18.21 2.45 21.30
N PHE A 161 -19.39 2.74 21.90
CA PHE A 161 -20.16 3.93 21.54
C PHE A 161 -19.48 5.22 22.00
N ALA A 162 -18.90 5.24 23.21
CA ALA A 162 -18.16 6.40 23.71
C ALA A 162 -16.94 6.71 22.83
N ALA A 163 -16.16 5.70 22.50
CA ALA A 163 -15.04 5.85 21.58
C ALA A 163 -15.49 6.35 20.19
N LEU A 164 -16.60 5.83 19.66
CA LEU A 164 -17.13 6.25 18.36
C LEU A 164 -17.62 7.72 18.39
N GLN A 165 -18.24 8.16 19.45
CA GLN A 165 -18.68 9.56 19.59
C GLN A 165 -17.51 10.54 19.63
N GLU A 166 -16.41 10.18 20.27
CA GLU A 166 -15.28 11.09 20.44
C GLU A 166 -14.31 11.03 19.24
N THR A 167 -13.90 9.83 18.82
CA THR A 167 -12.93 9.69 17.73
C THR A 167 -13.58 9.65 16.35
N GLY A 168 -14.78 9.11 16.21
CA GLY A 168 -15.45 8.95 14.93
C GLY A 168 -15.72 10.27 14.21
N VAL A 169 -16.05 11.33 14.95
CA VAL A 169 -16.23 12.68 14.39
C VAL A 169 -14.91 13.21 13.84
N SER A 170 -13.81 13.05 14.59
CA SER A 170 -12.48 13.46 14.14
C SER A 170 -12.04 12.68 12.89
N MET A 171 -12.23 11.35 12.88
CA MET A 171 -11.92 10.49 11.73
C MET A 171 -12.72 10.88 10.49
N LEU A 172 -14.00 11.25 10.65
CA LEU A 172 -14.82 11.73 9.55
C LEU A 172 -14.27 13.04 8.95
N TYR A 173 -13.92 14.00 9.79
CA TYR A 173 -13.36 15.27 9.32
C TYR A 173 -12.01 15.07 8.61
N THR A 174 -11.10 14.31 9.20
CA THR A 174 -9.78 14.03 8.60
C THR A 174 -9.92 13.32 7.27
N SER A 175 -10.78 12.30 7.19
CA SER A 175 -11.00 11.54 5.96
C SER A 175 -11.65 12.39 4.86
N VAL A 176 -12.59 13.27 5.19
CA VAL A 176 -13.21 14.20 4.22
C VAL A 176 -12.17 15.19 3.69
N VAL A 177 -11.35 15.78 4.56
CA VAL A 177 -10.29 16.70 4.15
C VAL A 177 -9.27 15.99 3.24
N LEU A 178 -8.84 14.79 3.61
CA LEU A 178 -7.91 14.00 2.82
C LEU A 178 -8.52 13.56 1.49
N PHE A 179 -9.79 13.15 1.48
CA PHE A 179 -10.52 12.83 0.26
C PHE A 179 -10.44 13.97 -0.75
N PHE A 180 -10.84 15.17 -0.37
CA PHE A 180 -10.78 16.33 -1.26
C PHE A 180 -9.34 16.74 -1.59
N GLY A 181 -8.40 16.61 -0.66
CA GLY A 181 -6.99 16.87 -0.87
C GLY A 181 -6.37 16.00 -1.96
N PHE A 182 -6.69 14.70 -1.99
CA PHE A 182 -6.24 13.80 -3.06
C PHE A 182 -7.10 13.90 -4.32
N PHE A 183 -8.39 14.16 -4.18
CA PHE A 183 -9.30 14.29 -5.31
C PHE A 183 -8.91 15.41 -6.27
N ILE A 184 -8.30 16.49 -5.78
CA ILE A 184 -7.83 17.60 -6.63
C ILE A 184 -6.78 17.14 -7.66
N PHE A 185 -6.07 16.04 -7.42
CA PHE A 185 -5.10 15.48 -8.37
C PHE A 185 -5.74 14.96 -9.65
N ILE A 186 -7.06 14.77 -9.68
CA ILE A 186 -7.81 14.39 -10.88
C ILE A 186 -7.76 15.50 -11.95
N ALA A 187 -7.56 16.75 -11.53
CA ALA A 187 -7.39 17.89 -12.44
C ALA A 187 -6.01 17.96 -13.13
N SER A 188 -5.11 16.99 -12.85
CA SER A 188 -3.78 16.95 -13.45
C SER A 188 -3.81 16.45 -14.90
N ASP A 189 -2.94 16.98 -15.76
CA ASP A 189 -2.73 16.49 -17.12
C ASP A 189 -1.92 15.18 -17.16
N PHE A 190 -1.29 14.77 -16.02
CA PHE A 190 -0.50 13.56 -15.95
C PHE A 190 -1.34 12.37 -15.46
N GLY A 191 -1.59 11.38 -16.34
CA GLY A 191 -2.47 10.25 -16.06
C GLY A 191 -2.08 9.42 -14.82
N GLY A 192 -0.79 9.36 -14.47
CA GLY A 192 -0.33 8.71 -13.23
C GLY A 192 -0.80 9.43 -11.96
N THR A 193 -0.81 10.76 -11.98
CA THR A 193 -1.30 11.61 -10.89
C THR A 193 -2.83 11.53 -10.78
N VAL A 194 -3.54 11.52 -11.91
CA VAL A 194 -5.00 11.33 -11.96
C VAL A 194 -5.39 10.00 -11.33
N ALA A 195 -4.74 8.91 -11.75
CA ALA A 195 -5.00 7.58 -11.20
C ALA A 195 -4.70 7.51 -9.69
N LEU A 196 -3.58 8.10 -9.25
CA LEU A 196 -3.23 8.19 -7.84
C LEU A 196 -4.31 8.93 -7.05
N GLY A 197 -4.68 10.14 -7.49
CA GLY A 197 -5.68 10.96 -6.81
C GLY A 197 -7.03 10.26 -6.68
N LEU A 198 -7.53 9.69 -7.78
CA LEU A 198 -8.80 8.98 -7.79
C LEU A 198 -8.78 7.75 -6.86
N LEU A 199 -7.77 6.90 -7.00
CA LEU A 199 -7.68 5.67 -6.22
C LEU A 199 -7.48 5.94 -4.73
N VAL A 200 -6.58 6.88 -4.35
CA VAL A 200 -6.40 7.24 -2.94
C VAL A 200 -7.69 7.81 -2.35
N SER A 201 -8.37 8.72 -3.05
CA SER A 201 -9.63 9.31 -2.56
C SER A 201 -10.68 8.24 -2.30
N ILE A 202 -10.91 7.34 -3.26
CA ILE A 202 -11.88 6.25 -3.09
C ILE A 202 -11.46 5.31 -1.96
N THR A 203 -10.17 4.94 -1.89
CA THR A 203 -9.66 4.04 -0.85
C THR A 203 -9.83 4.64 0.55
N LEU A 204 -9.57 5.94 0.70
CA LEU A 204 -9.76 6.64 1.99
C LEU A 204 -11.23 6.67 2.43
N LEU A 205 -12.18 6.86 1.51
CA LEU A 205 -13.61 6.74 1.85
C LEU A 205 -13.97 5.32 2.31
N ILE A 206 -13.48 4.31 1.60
CA ILE A 206 -13.71 2.91 1.98
C ILE A 206 -13.07 2.61 3.35
N ALA A 207 -11.86 3.11 3.60
CA ALA A 207 -11.15 2.96 4.87
C ALA A 207 -11.90 3.63 6.02
N MET A 208 -12.38 4.85 5.81
CA MET A 208 -13.23 5.56 6.78
C MET A 208 -14.49 4.77 7.12
N LEU A 209 -15.22 4.29 6.11
CA LEU A 209 -16.43 3.48 6.34
C LEU A 209 -16.09 2.16 7.06
N SER A 210 -14.97 1.53 6.70
CA SER A 210 -14.48 0.32 7.37
C SER A 210 -14.19 0.58 8.85
N ASN A 211 -13.50 1.66 9.17
CA ASN A 211 -13.16 2.00 10.55
C ASN A 211 -14.37 2.49 11.37
N LEU A 212 -15.31 3.22 10.75
CA LEU A 212 -16.48 3.73 11.46
C LEU A 212 -17.61 2.70 11.63
N LEU A 213 -17.72 1.72 10.72
CA LEU A 213 -18.81 0.75 10.74
C LEU A 213 -18.33 -0.66 11.10
N LEU A 214 -17.30 -1.15 10.39
CA LEU A 214 -16.87 -2.54 10.53
C LEU A 214 -16.12 -2.76 11.84
N LEU A 215 -15.23 -1.85 12.24
CA LEU A 215 -14.44 -1.99 13.46
C LEU A 215 -15.32 -2.02 14.71
N PRO A 216 -16.28 -1.08 14.93
CA PRO A 216 -17.24 -1.17 16.04
C PRO A 216 -18.11 -2.42 15.98
N ALA A 217 -18.58 -2.81 14.79
CA ALA A 217 -19.39 -4.01 14.62
C ALA A 217 -18.64 -5.29 15.01
N LEU A 218 -17.36 -5.39 14.65
CA LEU A 218 -16.49 -6.51 15.05
C LEU A 218 -16.30 -6.56 16.57
N LEU A 219 -16.05 -5.42 17.22
CA LEU A 219 -15.92 -5.35 18.67
C LEU A 219 -17.18 -5.80 19.38
N LEU A 220 -18.35 -5.35 18.94
CA LEU A 220 -19.65 -5.77 19.50
C LEU A 220 -19.97 -7.24 19.24
N THR A 221 -19.67 -7.75 18.06
CA THR A 221 -19.92 -9.16 17.70
C THR A 221 -19.09 -10.12 18.56
N TYR A 222 -17.85 -9.74 18.85
CA TYR A 222 -16.93 -10.56 19.66
C TYR A 222 -16.98 -10.24 21.16
N GLU A 223 -17.96 -9.46 21.61
CA GLU A 223 -18.13 -9.03 23.01
C GLU A 223 -17.96 -10.19 24.02
N LYS A 224 -18.75 -11.27 23.88
CA LYS A 224 -18.69 -12.44 24.77
C LYS A 224 -17.32 -13.10 24.83
N THR A 225 -16.58 -13.05 23.74
CA THR A 225 -15.28 -13.69 23.61
C THR A 225 -14.16 -12.77 24.13
N LEU A 226 -14.32 -11.45 23.95
CA LEU A 226 -13.40 -10.43 24.43
C LEU A 226 -13.50 -10.27 25.95
N THR A 227 -14.69 -10.32 26.55
CA THR A 227 -14.89 -10.22 27.99
C THR A 227 -14.08 -11.29 28.73
N LYS A 228 -14.08 -12.53 28.23
CA LYS A 228 -13.26 -13.62 28.80
C LYS A 228 -11.75 -13.37 28.68
N SER A 229 -11.31 -12.72 27.62
CA SER A 229 -9.89 -12.40 27.40
C SER A 229 -9.44 -11.17 28.19
N LEU A 230 -10.31 -10.17 28.29
CA LEU A 230 -10.02 -8.90 28.98
C LEU A 230 -10.04 -9.03 30.50
N SER A 231 -10.79 -10.01 31.06
CA SER A 231 -10.75 -10.31 32.50
C SER A 231 -9.38 -10.79 33.00
N LEU A 232 -8.48 -11.20 32.09
CA LEU A 232 -7.09 -11.55 32.40
C LEU A 232 -6.17 -10.33 32.48
N ILE A 233 -6.62 -9.15 32.09
CA ILE A 233 -5.82 -7.91 32.04
C ILE A 233 -5.98 -7.08 33.33
N HIS A 234 -6.48 -7.62 34.42
CA HIS A 234 -6.66 -6.87 35.69
C HIS A 234 -7.25 -5.45 35.49
N ILE A 235 -8.38 -5.36 34.76
CA ILE A 235 -9.20 -4.16 34.66
C ILE A 235 -10.36 -4.25 35.65
#